data_6504552c6f907b1fab6b92c09c2b7864
#
_entry.id   6504552c6f907b1fab6b92c09c2b7864
#
_cell.length_a   1.000
_cell.length_b   1.000
_cell.length_c   1.000
_cell.angle_alpha   90.00
_cell.angle_beta   90.00
_cell.angle_gamma   90.00
#
_symmetry.space_group_name_H-M   'P 1'
#
loop_
_entity.id
_entity.type
_entity.pdbx_description
1 polymer ?
#
loop_
_entity_poly.entity_id
_entity_poly.type
_entity_poly.pdbx_seq_one_letter_code
_entity_poly.pdbx_strand_id
1 'polypeptide(L)'
;PRISFADRMLKSCGNFAVNQPWTVIVISTLIALMSSFGAAQLRFSHNPVAWLPDNHSLRNATDAINDHMKGSAAIELVVERDEENAVKEPEFMKRLDEFNYFSEGTSYNRISVGKSSSVVDVVKEINQVLNEDQEEYYKVPMDRGMIAQELLLFENGGTDDLESLVNTPYSKARVTLKTTWVDANQYTGLLLKLEKKIDELFGQEK
;
A
#
# COMPACT_ATOMS: atom_id res chain seq x y z
N PRO A 1 -40.41 -48.47 -19.19
CA PRO A 1 -39.56 -47.34 -18.85
C PRO A 1 -38.22 -47.88 -18.36
N ARG A 2 -37.12 -47.56 -19.08
CA ARG A 2 -35.78 -47.96 -18.64
C ARG A 2 -35.44 -47.12 -17.43
N ILE A 3 -35.31 -47.71 -16.26
CA ILE A 3 -34.85 -47.06 -15.04
C ILE A 3 -33.42 -46.62 -15.32
N SER A 4 -33.21 -45.33 -15.36
CA SER A 4 -31.87 -44.74 -15.59
C SER A 4 -30.91 -45.09 -14.45
N PHE A 5 -29.63 -45.17 -14.72
CA PHE A 5 -28.58 -45.33 -13.68
C PHE A 5 -28.71 -44.28 -12.57
N ALA A 6 -29.05 -43.06 -12.94
CA ALA A 6 -29.33 -41.96 -12.01
C ALA A 6 -30.51 -42.24 -11.08
N ASP A 7 -31.62 -42.85 -11.57
CA ASP A 7 -32.79 -43.22 -10.75
C ASP A 7 -32.45 -44.28 -9.69
N ARG A 8 -31.55 -45.20 -10.04
CA ARG A 8 -31.08 -46.23 -9.09
C ARG A 8 -30.21 -45.62 -8.00
N MET A 9 -29.27 -44.72 -8.37
CA MET A 9 -28.46 -44.03 -7.39
C MET A 9 -29.29 -43.16 -6.46
N LEU A 10 -30.23 -42.39 -6.98
CA LEU A 10 -31.13 -41.56 -6.18
C LEU A 10 -31.96 -42.37 -5.19
N LYS A 11 -32.54 -43.48 -5.63
CA LYS A 11 -33.30 -44.40 -4.75
C LYS A 11 -32.41 -45.01 -3.67
N SER A 12 -31.17 -45.40 -4.01
CA SER A 12 -30.23 -45.97 -3.04
C SER A 12 -29.81 -44.94 -1.98
N CYS A 13 -29.49 -43.73 -2.39
CA CYS A 13 -29.19 -42.63 -1.47
C CYS A 13 -30.38 -42.27 -0.58
N GLY A 14 -31.59 -42.19 -1.17
CA GLY A 14 -32.81 -41.91 -0.42
C GLY A 14 -33.09 -42.99 0.64
N ASN A 15 -33.00 -44.25 0.27
CA ASN A 15 -33.20 -45.38 1.21
C ASN A 15 -32.14 -45.39 2.32
N PHE A 16 -30.88 -45.08 1.99
CA PHE A 16 -29.80 -44.97 2.98
C PHE A 16 -30.08 -43.85 3.98
N ALA A 17 -30.47 -42.64 3.45
CA ALA A 17 -30.77 -41.50 4.30
C ALA A 17 -31.95 -41.74 5.26
N VAL A 18 -33.00 -42.46 4.80
CA VAL A 18 -34.17 -42.79 5.62
C VAL A 18 -33.86 -43.88 6.65
N ASN A 19 -33.11 -44.91 6.25
CA ASN A 19 -32.82 -46.03 7.13
C ASN A 19 -31.70 -45.79 8.15
N GLN A 20 -30.77 -44.84 7.85
CA GLN A 20 -29.64 -44.52 8.74
C GLN A 20 -29.44 -43.00 8.90
N PRO A 21 -30.42 -42.26 9.42
CA PRO A 21 -30.37 -40.81 9.50
C PRO A 21 -29.19 -40.31 10.34
N TRP A 22 -28.87 -40.94 11.45
CA TRP A 22 -27.74 -40.56 12.30
C TRP A 22 -26.40 -40.70 11.61
N THR A 23 -26.21 -41.75 10.81
CA THR A 23 -24.97 -41.94 10.03
C THR A 23 -24.80 -40.81 9.00
N VAL A 24 -25.88 -40.44 8.33
CA VAL A 24 -25.85 -39.34 7.35
C VAL A 24 -25.52 -38.00 8.03
N ILE A 25 -26.14 -37.72 9.19
CA ILE A 25 -25.86 -36.49 9.96
C ILE A 25 -24.40 -36.46 10.40
N VAL A 26 -23.87 -37.56 10.96
CA VAL A 26 -22.48 -37.60 11.42
C VAL A 26 -21.51 -37.39 10.25
N ILE A 27 -21.71 -38.08 9.12
CA ILE A 27 -20.84 -37.95 7.94
C ILE A 27 -20.91 -36.52 7.37
N SER A 28 -22.10 -35.96 7.22
CA SER A 28 -22.26 -34.60 6.69
C SER A 28 -21.65 -33.55 7.62
N THR A 29 -21.78 -33.71 8.93
CA THR A 29 -21.16 -32.84 9.93
C THR A 29 -19.64 -32.93 9.87
N LEU A 30 -19.07 -34.15 9.75
CA LEU A 30 -17.62 -34.31 9.58
C LEU A 30 -17.10 -33.64 8.30
N ILE A 31 -17.81 -33.83 7.18
CA ILE A 31 -17.45 -33.16 5.91
C ILE A 31 -17.52 -31.66 6.07
N ALA A 32 -18.56 -31.12 6.70
CA ALA A 32 -18.71 -29.70 6.93
C ALA A 32 -17.58 -29.15 7.81
N LEU A 33 -17.21 -29.85 8.89
CA LEU A 33 -16.10 -29.45 9.75
C LEU A 33 -14.74 -29.47 9.00
N MET A 34 -14.47 -30.53 8.24
CA MET A 34 -13.26 -30.62 7.42
C MET A 34 -13.22 -29.54 6.36
N SER A 35 -14.33 -29.28 5.70
CA SER A 35 -14.42 -28.20 4.70
C SER A 35 -14.23 -26.82 5.33
N SER A 36 -14.80 -26.57 6.51
CA SER A 36 -14.62 -25.32 7.25
C SER A 36 -13.16 -25.11 7.67
N PHE A 37 -12.50 -26.18 8.12
CA PHE A 37 -11.07 -26.13 8.45
C PHE A 37 -10.21 -25.86 7.20
N GLY A 38 -10.52 -26.48 6.07
CA GLY A 38 -9.87 -26.20 4.79
C GLY A 38 -10.11 -24.76 4.32
N ALA A 39 -11.34 -24.27 4.44
CA ALA A 39 -11.71 -22.91 4.07
C ALA A 39 -10.98 -21.86 4.92
N ALA A 40 -10.78 -22.13 6.22
CA ALA A 40 -10.03 -21.22 7.10
C ALA A 40 -8.55 -21.07 6.73
N GLN A 41 -8.00 -22.01 5.95
CA GLN A 41 -6.62 -21.94 5.45
C GLN A 41 -6.49 -21.26 4.08
N LEU A 42 -7.59 -20.92 3.43
CA LEU A 42 -7.56 -20.22 2.16
C LEU A 42 -6.98 -18.83 2.36
N ARG A 43 -5.90 -18.55 1.65
CA ARG A 43 -5.33 -17.20 1.54
C ARG A 43 -5.77 -16.62 0.22
N PHE A 44 -6.43 -15.48 0.27
CA PHE A 44 -6.70 -14.71 -0.93
C PHE A 44 -5.40 -14.06 -1.37
N SER A 45 -4.83 -14.55 -2.47
CA SER A 45 -3.69 -13.96 -3.13
C SER A 45 -4.19 -13.25 -4.37
N HIS A 46 -3.81 -11.99 -4.54
CA HIS A 46 -4.18 -11.18 -5.69
C HIS A 46 -2.94 -10.59 -6.35
N ASN A 47 -2.11 -11.47 -6.89
CA ASN A 47 -0.98 -11.06 -7.72
C ASN A 47 -1.21 -11.53 -9.17
N PRO A 48 -1.84 -10.70 -10.02
CA PRO A 48 -2.15 -11.09 -11.40
C PRO A 48 -0.88 -11.35 -12.24
N VAL A 49 0.26 -10.76 -11.90
CA VAL A 49 1.52 -11.01 -12.61
C VAL A 49 2.03 -12.43 -12.35
N ALA A 50 1.80 -12.99 -11.16
CA ALA A 50 2.18 -14.36 -10.82
C ALA A 50 1.36 -15.43 -11.57
N TRP A 51 0.22 -15.07 -12.15
CA TRP A 51 -0.60 -15.97 -12.95
C TRP A 51 -0.12 -16.11 -14.40
N LEU A 52 0.77 -15.21 -14.82
CA LEU A 52 1.34 -15.24 -16.17
C LEU A 52 2.50 -16.27 -16.22
N PRO A 53 2.68 -16.94 -17.38
CA PRO A 53 3.83 -17.81 -17.60
C PRO A 53 5.15 -17.05 -17.39
N ASP A 54 6.19 -17.77 -16.98
CA ASP A 54 7.50 -17.20 -16.66
C ASP A 54 8.12 -16.40 -17.82
N ASN A 55 7.81 -16.77 -19.07
CA ASN A 55 8.32 -16.10 -20.28
C ASN A 55 7.40 -14.98 -20.80
N HIS A 56 6.37 -14.59 -20.05
CA HIS A 56 5.45 -13.57 -20.52
C HIS A 56 6.09 -12.18 -20.47
N SER A 57 5.95 -11.40 -21.56
CA SER A 57 6.57 -10.07 -21.69
C SER A 57 6.22 -9.10 -20.56
N LEU A 58 4.97 -9.14 -20.08
CA LEU A 58 4.52 -8.30 -18.97
C LEU A 58 5.22 -8.67 -17.64
N ARG A 59 5.44 -9.98 -17.39
CA ARG A 59 6.16 -10.43 -16.19
C ARG A 59 7.61 -9.95 -16.22
N ASN A 60 8.30 -10.16 -17.36
CA ASN A 60 9.67 -9.69 -17.54
C ASN A 60 9.79 -8.15 -17.42
N ALA A 61 8.80 -7.41 -17.96
CA ALA A 61 8.76 -5.96 -17.83
C ALA A 61 8.55 -5.52 -16.37
N THR A 62 7.68 -6.19 -15.62
CA THR A 62 7.44 -5.90 -14.19
C THR A 62 8.71 -6.19 -13.36
N ASP A 63 9.39 -7.29 -13.63
CA ASP A 63 10.64 -7.63 -12.96
C ASP A 63 11.72 -6.60 -13.28
N ALA A 64 11.87 -6.19 -14.55
CA ALA A 64 12.81 -5.13 -14.93
C ALA A 64 12.48 -3.77 -14.27
N ILE A 65 11.20 -3.41 -14.14
CA ILE A 65 10.78 -2.20 -13.41
C ILE A 65 11.13 -2.31 -11.92
N ASN A 66 10.89 -3.47 -11.29
CA ASN A 66 11.25 -3.69 -9.90
C ASN A 66 12.76 -3.52 -9.67
N ASP A 67 13.60 -4.05 -10.56
CA ASP A 67 15.04 -4.05 -10.41
C ASP A 67 15.66 -2.67 -10.74
N HIS A 68 15.16 -1.98 -11.77
CA HIS A 68 15.78 -0.75 -12.27
C HIS A 68 15.10 0.54 -11.78
N MET A 69 13.79 0.50 -11.51
CA MET A 69 13.00 1.68 -11.09
C MET A 69 12.62 1.67 -9.61
N LYS A 70 13.24 0.79 -8.83
CA LYS A 70 13.06 0.69 -7.37
C LYS A 70 11.62 0.31 -6.94
N GLY A 71 10.85 -0.32 -7.80
CA GLY A 71 9.52 -0.83 -7.49
C GLY A 71 8.48 -0.52 -8.55
N SER A 72 7.56 -1.45 -8.75
CA SER A 72 6.45 -1.37 -9.72
C SER A 72 5.09 -1.14 -9.05
N ALA A 73 5.03 -1.14 -7.72
CA ALA A 73 3.85 -0.80 -6.94
C ALA A 73 4.05 0.51 -6.17
N ALA A 74 2.95 1.18 -5.85
CA ALA A 74 2.94 2.35 -4.99
C ALA A 74 2.06 2.11 -3.76
N ILE A 75 2.55 2.53 -2.60
CA ILE A 75 1.77 2.68 -1.37
C ILE A 75 1.63 4.17 -1.13
N GLU A 76 0.41 4.63 -0.93
CA GLU A 76 0.14 6.02 -0.59
C GLU A 76 -0.25 6.12 0.87
N LEU A 77 0.41 7.01 1.59
CA LEU A 77 0.14 7.35 2.97
C LEU A 77 -0.28 8.81 3.03
N VAL A 78 -1.25 9.12 3.87
CA VAL A 78 -1.70 10.50 4.10
C VAL A 78 -1.43 10.85 5.55
N VAL A 79 -0.64 11.89 5.75
CA VAL A 79 -0.40 12.50 7.07
C VAL A 79 -1.32 13.69 7.19
N GLU A 80 -2.20 13.66 8.20
CA GLU A 80 -3.22 14.68 8.44
C GLU A 80 -2.98 15.40 9.75
N ARG A 81 -3.27 16.70 9.77
CA ARG A 81 -3.32 17.56 10.96
C ARG A 81 -4.66 18.30 10.99
N ASP A 82 -5.17 18.56 12.16
CA ASP A 82 -6.45 19.27 12.34
C ASP A 82 -6.34 20.76 12.01
N GLU A 83 -5.13 21.33 11.98
CA GLU A 83 -4.87 22.74 11.73
C GLU A 83 -4.69 23.05 10.24
N GLU A 84 -5.34 24.09 9.77
CA GLU A 84 -5.10 24.62 8.41
C GLU A 84 -3.68 25.17 8.28
N ASN A 85 -3.07 24.97 7.11
CA ASN A 85 -1.71 25.35 6.81
C ASN A 85 -0.62 24.66 7.65
N ALA A 86 -0.96 23.58 8.36
CA ALA A 86 0.01 22.79 9.13
C ALA A 86 1.15 22.26 8.27
N VAL A 87 0.87 21.91 7.01
CA VAL A 87 1.90 21.45 6.04
C VAL A 87 2.97 22.51 5.79
N LYS A 88 2.66 23.80 5.90
CA LYS A 88 3.61 24.91 5.70
C LYS A 88 4.52 25.15 6.91
N GLU A 89 4.29 24.45 8.03
CA GLU A 89 5.15 24.58 9.21
C GLU A 89 6.50 23.86 8.99
N PRO A 90 7.63 24.53 9.25
CA PRO A 90 8.96 23.92 9.09
C PRO A 90 9.14 22.64 9.87
N GLU A 91 8.53 22.54 11.04
CA GLU A 91 8.60 21.35 11.90
C GLU A 91 7.85 20.17 11.28
N PHE A 92 6.66 20.41 10.71
CA PHE A 92 5.91 19.37 9.98
C PHE A 92 6.72 18.87 8.79
N MET A 93 7.27 19.77 7.98
CA MET A 93 8.07 19.42 6.81
C MET A 93 9.33 18.63 7.18
N LYS A 94 10.02 18.98 8.28
CA LYS A 94 11.19 18.23 8.75
C LYS A 94 10.82 16.81 9.20
N ARG A 95 9.73 16.66 9.94
CA ARG A 95 9.23 15.33 10.35
C ARG A 95 8.84 14.49 9.15
N LEU A 96 8.25 15.12 8.13
CA LEU A 96 7.90 14.45 6.88
C LEU A 96 9.16 14.04 6.08
N ASP A 97 10.20 14.88 6.07
CA ASP A 97 11.51 14.55 5.46
C ASP A 97 12.19 13.38 6.19
N GLU A 98 12.16 13.39 7.54
CA GLU A 98 12.65 12.27 8.35
C GLU A 98 11.88 10.97 8.05
N PHE A 99 10.57 11.07 7.88
CA PHE A 99 9.75 9.92 7.49
C PHE A 99 10.09 9.40 6.09
N ASN A 100 10.29 10.29 5.12
CA ASN A 100 10.72 9.92 3.76
C ASN A 100 12.05 9.15 3.80
N TYR A 101 13.04 9.71 4.50
CA TYR A 101 14.35 9.08 4.66
C TYR A 101 14.27 7.71 5.35
N PHE A 102 13.52 7.60 6.45
CA PHE A 102 13.30 6.34 7.14
C PHE A 102 12.63 5.31 6.23
N SER A 103 11.63 5.75 5.45
CA SER A 103 10.87 4.87 4.56
C SER A 103 11.75 4.26 3.48
N GLU A 104 12.61 5.03 2.83
CA GLU A 104 13.53 4.54 1.80
C GLU A 104 14.51 3.47 2.30
N GLY A 105 14.88 3.49 3.58
CA GLY A 105 15.72 2.46 4.19
C GLY A 105 14.94 1.26 4.72
N THR A 106 13.62 1.31 4.66
CA THR A 106 12.77 0.29 5.31
C THR A 106 12.51 -0.89 4.39
N SER A 107 12.64 -2.07 4.97
CA SER A 107 12.28 -3.34 4.34
C SER A 107 11.57 -4.26 5.31
N TYR A 108 10.73 -5.14 4.77
CA TYR A 108 10.08 -6.21 5.50
C TYR A 108 9.99 -7.47 4.64
N ASN A 109 10.65 -8.55 5.06
CA ASN A 109 10.81 -9.78 4.28
C ASN A 109 11.48 -9.47 2.90
N ARG A 110 10.74 -9.74 1.81
CA ARG A 110 11.19 -9.50 0.42
C ARG A 110 10.71 -8.17 -0.15
N ILE A 111 10.02 -7.36 0.66
CA ILE A 111 9.47 -6.08 0.25
C ILE A 111 10.42 -5.00 0.72
N SER A 112 10.83 -4.14 -0.19
CA SER A 112 11.62 -2.96 0.12
C SER A 112 10.96 -1.71 -0.44
N VAL A 113 11.09 -0.61 0.30
CA VAL A 113 10.75 0.72 -0.22
C VAL A 113 11.95 1.23 -1.00
N GLY A 114 11.78 1.38 -2.30
CA GLY A 114 12.84 1.82 -3.19
C GLY A 114 12.99 3.32 -3.25
N LYS A 115 11.87 4.06 -3.19
CA LYS A 115 11.84 5.52 -3.16
C LYS A 115 10.60 6.01 -2.40
N SER A 116 10.79 7.07 -1.63
CA SER A 116 9.73 7.88 -1.06
C SER A 116 9.67 9.22 -1.79
N SER A 117 8.48 9.77 -1.96
CA SER A 117 8.30 11.13 -2.49
C SER A 117 7.08 11.81 -1.87
N SER A 118 7.23 13.09 -1.59
CA SER A 118 6.19 13.91 -0.97
C SER A 118 6.38 15.40 -1.34
N VAL A 119 5.55 16.26 -0.81
CA VAL A 119 5.66 17.72 -0.96
C VAL A 119 7.01 18.27 -0.45
N VAL A 120 7.67 17.57 0.46
CA VAL A 120 8.99 17.96 0.98
C VAL A 120 10.06 17.99 -0.11
N ASP A 121 10.01 17.03 -1.05
CA ASP A 121 10.99 16.97 -2.14
C ASP A 121 10.86 18.19 -3.05
N VAL A 122 9.62 18.60 -3.32
CA VAL A 122 9.33 19.82 -4.10
C VAL A 122 9.92 21.05 -3.40
N VAL A 123 9.67 21.20 -2.10
CA VAL A 123 10.21 22.33 -1.32
C VAL A 123 11.73 22.33 -1.33
N LYS A 124 12.38 21.18 -1.13
CA LYS A 124 13.85 21.07 -1.15
C LYS A 124 14.45 21.39 -2.52
N GLU A 125 13.81 20.92 -3.60
CA GLU A 125 14.26 21.20 -4.97
C GLU A 125 14.14 22.68 -5.30
N ILE A 126 13.02 23.32 -4.96
CA ILE A 126 12.83 24.76 -5.21
C ILE A 126 13.80 25.58 -4.39
N ASN A 127 14.00 25.25 -3.10
CA ASN A 127 14.98 25.94 -2.26
C ASN A 127 16.39 25.85 -2.85
N GLN A 128 16.79 24.69 -3.36
CA GLN A 128 18.07 24.51 -4.02
C GLN A 128 18.17 25.37 -5.30
N VAL A 129 17.17 25.32 -6.18
CA VAL A 129 17.14 26.10 -7.42
C VAL A 129 17.22 27.61 -7.15
N LEU A 130 16.48 28.10 -6.16
CA LEU A 130 16.50 29.51 -5.75
C LEU A 130 17.87 29.97 -5.19
N ASN A 131 18.68 29.00 -4.75
CA ASN A 131 20.04 29.27 -4.24
C ASN A 131 21.11 28.73 -5.20
N GLU A 132 20.96 29.01 -6.50
CA GLU A 132 21.95 28.74 -7.54
C GLU A 132 22.37 27.27 -7.67
N ASP A 133 21.42 26.32 -7.43
CA ASP A 133 21.63 24.87 -7.48
C ASP A 133 22.68 24.32 -6.50
N GLN A 134 22.99 25.05 -5.44
CA GLN A 134 23.96 24.60 -4.44
C GLN A 134 23.38 23.46 -3.59
N GLU A 135 24.09 22.34 -3.48
CA GLU A 135 23.64 21.13 -2.75
C GLU A 135 23.32 21.39 -1.27
N GLU A 136 23.99 22.37 -0.64
CA GLU A 136 23.75 22.72 0.77
C GLU A 136 22.36 23.28 1.02
N TYR A 137 21.67 23.73 -0.03
CA TYR A 137 20.28 24.23 0.03
C TYR A 137 19.23 23.18 -0.33
N TYR A 138 19.62 21.93 -0.66
CA TYR A 138 18.69 20.82 -0.78
C TYR A 138 18.20 20.37 0.61
N LYS A 139 17.43 21.23 1.25
CA LYS A 139 16.92 21.04 2.63
C LYS A 139 15.63 21.82 2.84
N VAL A 140 14.88 21.45 3.85
CA VAL A 140 13.67 22.18 4.27
C VAL A 140 14.07 23.53 4.85
N PRO A 141 13.52 24.66 4.35
CA PRO A 141 13.72 25.97 4.95
C PRO A 141 13.22 26.04 6.40
N MET A 142 13.86 26.89 7.20
CA MET A 142 13.48 27.10 8.61
C MET A 142 12.39 28.15 8.78
N ASP A 143 12.03 28.84 7.72
CA ASP A 143 11.03 29.91 7.72
C ASP A 143 9.77 29.47 7.00
N ARG A 144 8.63 29.59 7.67
CA ARG A 144 7.30 29.24 7.13
C ARG A 144 6.94 30.07 5.89
N GLY A 145 7.35 31.34 5.87
CA GLY A 145 7.09 32.23 4.75
C GLY A 145 7.83 31.77 3.49
N MET A 146 9.06 31.29 3.62
CA MET A 146 9.83 30.70 2.52
C MET A 146 9.12 29.44 1.97
N ILE A 147 8.73 28.52 2.84
CA ILE A 147 8.00 27.30 2.43
C ILE A 147 6.72 27.70 1.66
N ALA A 148 5.96 28.66 2.18
CA ALA A 148 4.73 29.12 1.53
C ALA A 148 4.99 29.74 0.15
N GLN A 149 6.10 30.49 -0.01
CA GLN A 149 6.48 31.08 -1.30
C GLN A 149 6.95 30.01 -2.29
N GLU A 150 7.71 29.01 -1.85
CA GLU A 150 8.17 27.91 -2.68
C GLU A 150 6.99 27.06 -3.19
N LEU A 151 6.03 26.76 -2.33
CA LEU A 151 4.80 26.07 -2.73
C LEU A 151 3.97 26.89 -3.71
N LEU A 152 3.87 28.21 -3.52
CA LEU A 152 3.20 29.12 -4.45
C LEU A 152 3.92 29.19 -5.81
N LEU A 153 5.25 29.16 -5.83
CA LEU A 153 6.04 29.10 -7.07
C LEU A 153 5.76 27.81 -7.83
N PHE A 154 5.67 26.68 -7.13
CA PHE A 154 5.34 25.39 -7.74
C PHE A 154 3.92 25.40 -8.33
N GLU A 155 2.94 25.89 -7.58
CA GLU A 155 1.55 26.02 -8.03
C GLU A 155 1.44 26.91 -9.29
N ASN A 156 2.14 28.04 -9.32
CA ASN A 156 2.16 28.93 -10.47
C ASN A 156 2.96 28.39 -11.68
N GLY A 157 3.76 27.37 -11.50
CA GLY A 157 4.48 26.66 -12.56
C GLY A 157 3.59 25.94 -13.56
N GLY A 158 2.27 25.94 -13.35
CA GLY A 158 1.25 25.47 -14.28
C GLY A 158 1.03 23.95 -14.25
N THR A 159 1.41 23.29 -13.16
CA THR A 159 1.11 21.88 -12.93
C THR A 159 0.04 21.74 -11.83
N ASP A 160 -1.00 20.98 -12.09
CA ASP A 160 -2.00 20.58 -11.07
C ASP A 160 -1.39 19.56 -10.08
N ASP A 161 -0.06 19.39 -10.12
CA ASP A 161 0.66 18.36 -9.36
C ASP A 161 0.65 18.62 -7.86
N LEU A 162 0.55 19.90 -7.44
CA LEU A 162 0.49 20.24 -6.01
C LEU A 162 -0.75 19.66 -5.33
N GLU A 163 -1.91 19.68 -5.99
CA GLU A 163 -3.16 19.09 -5.47
C GLU A 163 -3.03 17.57 -5.27
N SER A 164 -2.11 16.96 -5.99
CA SER A 164 -1.79 15.56 -5.82
C SER A 164 -0.95 15.26 -4.58
N LEU A 165 -0.26 16.24 -4.03
CA LEU A 165 0.66 16.11 -2.89
C LEU A 165 0.06 16.64 -1.58
N VAL A 166 -0.77 17.69 -1.66
CA VAL A 166 -1.39 18.33 -0.50
C VAL A 166 -2.84 18.72 -0.81
N ASN A 167 -3.68 18.82 0.21
CA ASN A 167 -5.05 19.32 0.05
C ASN A 167 -5.08 20.85 0.06
N THR A 168 -6.18 21.46 -0.42
CA THR A 168 -6.36 22.92 -0.52
C THR A 168 -6.14 23.67 0.81
N PRO A 169 -6.61 23.19 2.00
CA PRO A 169 -6.34 23.85 3.27
C PRO A 169 -4.91 23.59 3.81
N TYR A 170 -4.05 22.85 3.09
CA TYR A 170 -2.70 22.48 3.52
C TYR A 170 -2.66 21.82 4.91
N SER A 171 -3.66 21.00 5.19
CA SER A 171 -3.75 20.22 6.43
C SER A 171 -3.37 18.75 6.24
N LYS A 172 -3.25 18.30 5.00
CA LYS A 172 -2.90 16.92 4.64
C LYS A 172 -1.76 16.91 3.63
N ALA A 173 -0.80 16.02 3.87
CA ALA A 173 0.26 15.74 2.92
C ALA A 173 0.25 14.25 2.53
N ARG A 174 0.42 13.96 1.24
CA ARG A 174 0.54 12.62 0.71
C ARG A 174 2.00 12.25 0.56
N VAL A 175 2.32 11.03 1.01
CA VAL A 175 3.62 10.38 0.78
C VAL A 175 3.39 9.18 -0.12
N THR A 176 4.09 9.13 -1.23
CA THR A 176 4.07 8.01 -2.18
C THR A 176 5.34 7.18 -2.02
N LEU A 177 5.19 5.92 -1.66
CA LEU A 177 6.28 4.97 -1.49
C LEU A 177 6.30 4.00 -2.67
N LYS A 178 7.36 4.00 -3.47
CA LYS A 178 7.59 2.97 -4.49
C LYS A 178 8.10 1.70 -3.83
N THR A 179 7.46 0.58 -4.14
CA THR A 179 7.77 -0.71 -3.52
C THR A 179 7.66 -1.86 -4.53
N THR A 180 8.29 -2.98 -4.21
CA THR A 180 8.20 -4.20 -5.00
C THR A 180 6.76 -4.71 -5.03
N TRP A 181 6.25 -5.11 -6.20
CA TRP A 181 4.93 -5.68 -6.33
C TRP A 181 4.88 -7.07 -5.70
N VAL A 182 4.02 -7.22 -4.70
CA VAL A 182 3.72 -8.50 -4.02
C VAL A 182 2.22 -8.61 -3.73
N ASP A 183 1.80 -9.74 -3.17
CA ASP A 183 0.43 -9.87 -2.69
C ASP A 183 0.09 -8.87 -1.59
N ALA A 184 -1.11 -8.30 -1.64
CA ALA A 184 -1.58 -7.29 -0.69
C ALA A 184 -1.39 -7.70 0.78
N ASN A 185 -1.62 -8.97 1.09
CA ASN A 185 -1.46 -9.51 2.45
C ASN A 185 -0.02 -9.46 2.99
N GLN A 186 0.96 -9.36 2.11
CA GLN A 186 2.38 -9.33 2.50
C GLN A 186 2.82 -7.93 2.97
N TYR A 187 2.11 -6.88 2.55
CA TYR A 187 2.43 -5.50 2.97
C TYR A 187 2.12 -5.21 4.44
N THR A 188 1.26 -6.00 5.10
CA THR A 188 0.81 -5.74 6.49
C THR A 188 1.97 -5.46 7.44
N GLY A 189 3.04 -6.24 7.38
CA GLY A 189 4.18 -6.04 8.28
C GLY A 189 5.02 -4.81 7.94
N LEU A 190 5.09 -4.41 6.67
CA LEU A 190 5.71 -3.16 6.26
C LEU A 190 4.86 -1.97 6.71
N LEU A 191 3.53 -2.02 6.50
CA LEU A 191 2.60 -0.97 6.90
C LEU A 191 2.66 -0.71 8.40
N LEU A 192 2.65 -1.75 9.23
CA LEU A 192 2.78 -1.60 10.69
C LEU A 192 4.08 -0.90 11.12
N LYS A 193 5.20 -1.12 10.40
CA LYS A 193 6.45 -0.40 10.67
C LYS A 193 6.36 1.07 10.30
N LEU A 194 5.73 1.38 9.16
CA LEU A 194 5.56 2.75 8.67
C LEU A 194 4.58 3.51 9.57
N GLU A 195 3.45 2.92 9.93
CA GLU A 195 2.47 3.50 10.85
C GLU A 195 3.10 3.82 12.21
N LYS A 196 3.87 2.88 12.76
CA LYS A 196 4.58 3.13 14.02
C LYS A 196 5.52 4.34 13.93
N LYS A 197 6.25 4.50 12.82
CA LYS A 197 7.14 5.66 12.64
C LYS A 197 6.34 6.96 12.47
N ILE A 198 5.20 6.93 11.78
CA ILE A 198 4.29 8.07 11.68
C ILE A 198 3.78 8.46 13.08
N ASP A 199 3.35 7.50 13.88
CA ASP A 199 2.90 7.76 15.25
C ASP A 199 4.01 8.32 16.13
N GLU A 200 5.25 7.87 15.98
CA GLU A 200 6.40 8.44 16.69
C GLU A 200 6.66 9.90 16.31
N LEU A 201 6.53 10.24 15.02
CA LEU A 201 6.84 11.59 14.52
C LEU A 201 5.69 12.57 14.69
N PHE A 202 4.45 12.12 14.54
CA PHE A 202 3.27 12.97 14.47
C PHE A 202 2.23 12.73 15.59
N GLY A 203 2.34 11.63 16.32
CA GLY A 203 1.33 11.21 17.32
C GLY A 203 1.33 11.99 18.64
N GLN A 204 2.32 12.84 18.90
CA GLN A 204 2.43 13.58 20.18
C GLN A 204 1.57 14.87 20.23
N GLU A 205 0.89 15.22 19.17
CA GLU A 205 0.13 16.47 19.06
C GLU A 205 -1.34 16.21 18.66
N LYS A 206 -2.01 15.33 19.46
CA LYS A 206 -3.47 15.17 19.42
C LYS A 206 -4.12 16.15 20.36
#